data_8904e5661dd48b2af2583a61c4754382
#
_entry.id   8904e5661dd48b2af2583a61c4754382
#
_cell.length_a   1.000
_cell.length_b   1.000
_cell.length_c   1.000
_cell.angle_alpha   90.00
_cell.angle_beta   90.00
_cell.angle_gamma   90.00
#
_symmetry.space_group_name_H-M   'P 1'
#
loop_
_entity.id
_entity.type
_entity.pdbx_description
1 polymer ?
#
loop_
_entity_poly.entity_id
_entity_poly.type
_entity_poly.pdbx_seq_one_letter_code
_entity_poly.pdbx_strand_id
1 'polypeptide(L)'
;MELTTAKQTFKKVSDIEVPEKLFQTIKTDSPELDSVLSEIGGLVPSQVVLVTGNPGSGKTTLCAVVGSRVAERDKRPVVFLSYEMSDFQLKLQAKKIPGFDSLLVSTHEFHAQPGGIDMLFEALESLNPSMVIVDSLQKMASKMSDGPTRGQIVLVERFTKWAKKTFTPIMLIGHNDKGGNYSGPSFLKHEVDSHMTVWFDQEIRERLFSMSKNRFGGNMESYSFRITADGVFIGSEWWNLVDSQTPDEVRDMVMEYKGSSSGENLNWEKFKDTAETLISYLNRKHAEKFPTHTFIGSVDKVKLTWEGKRACCYFKTGQINFGKKFFDRVTDKSWEWVGYRSERSFIHTHVKNKEEAALWVILHEWVHLFKGYQHHTKKMWKEISRIAVEESWLWSTHTNA
;
A
#
# COMPACT_ATOMS: atom_id res chain seq x y z
N MET A 1 28.32 -12.32 49.53
CA MET A 1 28.10 -12.31 48.08
C MET A 1 29.30 -11.62 47.46
N GLU A 2 30.16 -12.38 46.86
CA GLU A 2 31.53 -11.97 46.54
C GLU A 2 31.62 -10.95 45.40
N LEU A 3 32.59 -10.03 45.52
CA LEU A 3 32.94 -9.00 44.51
C LEU A 3 33.11 -9.54 43.07
N THR A 4 33.32 -10.84 42.90
CA THR A 4 33.42 -11.55 41.63
C THR A 4 32.07 -11.57 40.87
N THR A 5 30.94 -11.68 41.57
CA THR A 5 29.59 -11.71 40.97
C THR A 5 29.18 -10.31 40.46
N ALA A 6 29.60 -9.25 41.14
CA ALA A 6 29.34 -7.88 40.72
C ALA A 6 30.09 -7.51 39.43
N LYS A 7 31.35 -7.97 39.26
CA LYS A 7 32.13 -7.74 38.03
C LYS A 7 31.59 -8.45 36.81
N GLN A 8 30.85 -9.56 36.98
CA GLN A 8 30.17 -10.26 35.86
C GLN A 8 28.86 -9.59 35.45
N THR A 9 28.26 -8.76 36.35
CA THR A 9 26.97 -8.10 36.11
C THR A 9 27.12 -6.78 35.33
N PHE A 10 28.25 -6.10 35.46
CA PHE A 10 28.56 -4.84 34.81
C PHE A 10 29.65 -5.00 33.77
N LYS A 11 29.39 -4.60 32.53
CA LYS A 11 30.35 -4.60 31.43
C LYS A 11 30.56 -3.18 30.91
N LYS A 12 31.77 -2.83 30.52
CA LYS A 12 31.96 -1.60 29.73
C LYS A 12 31.32 -1.80 28.35
N VAL A 13 30.77 -0.75 27.80
CA VAL A 13 30.14 -0.79 26.46
C VAL A 13 31.20 -1.21 25.41
N SER A 14 32.46 -0.77 25.57
CA SER A 14 33.58 -1.17 24.69
C SER A 14 33.85 -2.68 24.69
N ASP A 15 33.51 -3.38 25.78
CA ASP A 15 33.78 -4.80 25.95
C ASP A 15 32.60 -5.70 25.53
N ILE A 16 31.55 -5.09 24.97
CA ILE A 16 30.37 -5.78 24.47
C ILE A 16 30.60 -6.12 23.00
N GLU A 17 30.76 -7.38 22.71
CA GLU A 17 30.77 -7.88 21.34
C GLU A 17 29.34 -7.88 20.78
N VAL A 18 29.13 -7.17 19.67
CA VAL A 18 27.85 -7.15 18.98
C VAL A 18 27.81 -8.31 17.99
N PRO A 19 26.85 -9.23 18.10
CA PRO A 19 26.69 -10.32 17.14
C PRO A 19 26.54 -9.81 15.71
N GLU A 20 27.33 -10.36 14.77
CA GLU A 20 27.29 -9.94 13.35
C GLU A 20 25.89 -9.95 12.74
N LYS A 21 25.06 -10.90 13.16
CA LYS A 21 23.66 -11.00 12.70
C LYS A 21 22.80 -9.73 12.97
N LEU A 22 23.17 -8.91 13.95
CA LEU A 22 22.47 -7.64 14.21
C LEU A 22 22.74 -6.57 13.16
N PHE A 23 23.78 -6.73 12.36
CA PHE A 23 24.10 -5.85 11.22
C PHE A 23 23.46 -6.36 9.92
N GLN A 24 22.89 -7.56 9.91
CA GLN A 24 22.27 -8.18 8.75
C GLN A 24 20.76 -7.96 8.82
N THR A 25 20.31 -6.80 8.33
CA THR A 25 18.87 -6.52 8.25
C THR A 25 18.17 -7.43 7.25
N ILE A 26 16.91 -7.72 7.53
CA ILE A 26 16.03 -8.49 6.65
C ILE A 26 15.33 -7.50 5.73
N LYS A 27 15.63 -7.57 4.43
CA LYS A 27 15.05 -6.69 3.42
C LYS A 27 13.65 -7.15 3.02
N THR A 28 12.81 -6.17 2.72
CA THR A 28 11.41 -6.38 2.29
C THR A 28 11.22 -6.20 0.78
N ASP A 29 12.29 -5.93 0.03
CA ASP A 29 12.26 -5.61 -1.40
C ASP A 29 11.46 -4.33 -1.76
N SER A 30 11.12 -3.53 -0.77
CA SER A 30 10.58 -2.19 -0.95
C SER A 30 11.54 -1.18 -0.36
N PRO A 31 12.20 -0.35 -1.19
CA PRO A 31 13.12 0.68 -0.71
C PRO A 31 12.46 1.64 0.30
N GLU A 32 11.21 2.00 0.07
CA GLU A 32 10.44 2.89 0.94
C GLU A 32 10.17 2.24 2.30
N LEU A 33 9.72 0.99 2.29
CA LEU A 33 9.47 0.25 3.53
C LEU A 33 10.78 -0.02 4.29
N ASP A 34 11.81 -0.45 3.59
CA ASP A 34 13.12 -0.69 4.18
C ASP A 34 13.71 0.57 4.81
N SER A 35 13.52 1.74 4.18
CA SER A 35 14.04 3.02 4.68
C SER A 35 13.38 3.49 5.97
N VAL A 36 12.11 3.17 6.21
CA VAL A 36 11.42 3.53 7.47
C VAL A 36 11.69 2.52 8.58
N LEU A 37 11.99 1.27 8.25
CA LEU A 37 12.22 0.20 9.23
C LEU A 37 13.54 0.37 9.99
N SER A 38 14.61 0.82 9.35
CA SER A 38 15.87 1.17 10.01
C SER A 38 16.75 2.07 9.14
N GLU A 39 17.75 2.71 9.75
CA GLU A 39 18.75 3.55 9.05
C GLU A 39 19.57 2.76 8.01
N ILE A 40 19.89 1.51 8.29
CA ILE A 40 20.60 0.62 7.35
C ILE A 40 19.64 -0.08 6.37
N GLY A 41 18.34 0.20 6.49
CA GLY A 41 17.25 -0.33 5.69
C GLY A 41 16.84 -1.75 6.05
N GLY A 42 15.53 -2.00 6.12
CA GLY A 42 14.92 -3.29 6.44
C GLY A 42 14.77 -3.57 7.95
N LEU A 43 14.20 -4.72 8.28
CA LEU A 43 13.96 -5.15 9.66
C LEU A 43 15.29 -5.51 10.34
N VAL A 44 15.53 -4.91 11.51
CA VAL A 44 16.69 -5.30 12.34
C VAL A 44 16.33 -6.57 13.10
N PRO A 45 17.23 -7.57 13.16
CA PRO A 45 17.05 -8.74 14.01
C PRO A 45 16.74 -8.32 15.45
N SER A 46 15.74 -8.94 16.08
CA SER A 46 15.19 -8.57 17.39
C SER A 46 14.26 -7.33 17.43
N GLN A 47 14.06 -6.62 16.34
CA GLN A 47 13.18 -5.44 16.31
C GLN A 47 11.72 -5.82 16.59
N VAL A 48 11.10 -5.15 17.55
CA VAL A 48 9.67 -5.27 17.82
C VAL A 48 8.95 -4.02 17.31
N VAL A 49 8.12 -4.21 16.29
CA VAL A 49 7.35 -3.14 15.65
C VAL A 49 5.89 -3.25 16.07
N LEU A 50 5.36 -2.24 16.76
CA LEU A 50 3.93 -2.11 17.01
C LEU A 50 3.29 -1.39 15.79
N VAL A 51 2.36 -2.06 15.12
CA VAL A 51 1.65 -1.52 13.94
C VAL A 51 0.24 -1.15 14.33
N THR A 52 -0.10 0.15 14.31
CA THR A 52 -1.42 0.64 14.73
C THR A 52 -2.15 1.38 13.60
N GLY A 53 -3.46 1.51 13.74
CA GLY A 53 -4.30 2.24 12.78
C GLY A 53 -5.77 1.85 12.92
N ASN A 54 -6.63 2.59 12.24
CA ASN A 54 -8.07 2.36 12.25
C ASN A 54 -8.44 1.01 11.60
N PRO A 55 -9.60 0.43 11.94
CA PRO A 55 -10.13 -0.71 11.19
C PRO A 55 -10.19 -0.42 9.68
N GLY A 56 -9.81 -1.39 8.86
CA GLY A 56 -9.81 -1.24 7.39
C GLY A 56 -8.66 -0.43 6.79
N SER A 57 -7.72 0.11 7.60
CA SER A 57 -6.56 0.85 7.07
C SER A 57 -5.54 -0.02 6.32
N GLY A 58 -5.62 -1.35 6.41
CA GLY A 58 -4.72 -2.27 5.71
C GLY A 58 -3.55 -2.80 6.53
N LYS A 59 -3.56 -2.66 7.87
CA LYS A 59 -2.49 -3.16 8.77
C LYS A 59 -2.14 -4.63 8.53
N THR A 60 -3.16 -5.49 8.64
CA THR A 60 -3.01 -6.94 8.40
C THR A 60 -2.40 -7.22 7.04
N THR A 61 -2.91 -6.56 6.00
CA THR A 61 -2.40 -6.71 4.62
C THR A 61 -0.95 -6.28 4.50
N LEU A 62 -0.59 -5.13 5.04
CA LEU A 62 0.80 -4.63 5.01
C LEU A 62 1.75 -5.59 5.75
N CYS A 63 1.40 -6.01 6.97
CA CYS A 63 2.22 -6.95 7.74
C CYS A 63 2.34 -8.31 7.03
N ALA A 64 1.26 -8.79 6.40
CA ALA A 64 1.27 -10.04 5.63
C ALA A 64 2.20 -9.95 4.41
N VAL A 65 2.19 -8.82 3.70
CA VAL A 65 3.13 -8.57 2.58
C VAL A 65 4.58 -8.55 3.06
N VAL A 66 4.85 -7.86 4.18
CA VAL A 66 6.20 -7.89 4.78
C VAL A 66 6.61 -9.33 5.09
N GLY A 67 5.74 -10.09 5.76
CA GLY A 67 6.01 -11.49 6.10
C GLY A 67 6.26 -12.37 4.87
N SER A 68 5.45 -12.22 3.81
CA SER A 68 5.60 -12.96 2.56
C SER A 68 6.96 -12.70 1.90
N ARG A 69 7.35 -11.44 1.80
CA ARG A 69 8.65 -11.03 1.21
C ARG A 69 9.84 -11.53 2.05
N VAL A 70 9.70 -11.52 3.38
CA VAL A 70 10.70 -12.12 4.27
C VAL A 70 10.80 -13.64 4.05
N ALA A 71 9.65 -14.33 3.94
CA ALA A 71 9.61 -15.77 3.71
C ALA A 71 10.22 -16.22 2.38
N GLU A 72 10.13 -15.37 1.35
CA GLU A 72 10.77 -15.63 0.04
C GLU A 72 12.30 -15.58 0.12
N ARG A 73 12.84 -14.81 1.06
CA ARG A 73 14.30 -14.59 1.18
C ARG A 73 15.00 -15.47 2.23
N ASP A 74 14.31 -15.79 3.31
CA ASP A 74 14.86 -16.59 4.41
C ASP A 74 14.33 -18.04 4.31
N LYS A 75 15.23 -19.00 4.49
CA LYS A 75 14.85 -20.43 4.52
C LYS A 75 14.06 -20.81 5.78
N ARG A 76 14.13 -19.97 6.81
CA ARG A 76 13.38 -20.17 8.05
C ARG A 76 11.94 -19.69 7.85
N PRO A 77 10.96 -20.33 8.50
CA PRO A 77 9.56 -19.96 8.33
C PRO A 77 9.27 -18.56 8.91
N VAL A 78 8.30 -17.87 8.31
CA VAL A 78 7.63 -16.73 8.92
C VAL A 78 6.34 -17.21 9.55
N VAL A 79 6.11 -16.89 10.82
CA VAL A 79 4.91 -17.31 11.57
C VAL A 79 3.91 -16.15 11.65
N PHE A 80 2.66 -16.42 11.26
CA PHE A 80 1.53 -15.51 11.37
C PHE A 80 0.51 -16.04 12.37
N LEU A 81 0.44 -15.41 13.54
CA LEU A 81 -0.51 -15.75 14.61
C LEU A 81 -1.78 -14.93 14.42
N SER A 82 -2.85 -15.57 13.97
CA SER A 82 -4.14 -14.93 13.74
C SER A 82 -5.12 -15.21 14.88
N TYR A 83 -5.56 -14.16 15.55
CA TYR A 83 -6.60 -14.20 16.56
C TYR A 83 -7.91 -13.55 16.10
N GLU A 84 -7.95 -13.05 14.85
CA GLU A 84 -9.12 -12.38 14.28
C GLU A 84 -9.75 -13.14 13.12
N MET A 85 -8.93 -13.84 12.34
CA MET A 85 -9.39 -14.57 11.16
C MET A 85 -9.31 -16.07 11.36
N SER A 86 -10.30 -16.79 10.85
CA SER A 86 -10.28 -18.26 10.75
C SER A 86 -9.35 -18.71 9.60
N ASP A 87 -8.99 -20.01 9.61
CA ASP A 87 -8.18 -20.64 8.55
C ASP A 87 -8.75 -20.39 7.14
N PHE A 88 -10.08 -20.44 7.00
CA PHE A 88 -10.74 -20.17 5.71
C PHE A 88 -10.59 -18.72 5.27
N GLN A 89 -10.70 -17.77 6.20
CA GLN A 89 -10.50 -16.35 5.90
C GLN A 89 -9.04 -16.05 5.53
N LEU A 90 -8.07 -16.66 6.22
CA LEU A 90 -6.64 -16.58 5.87
C LEU A 90 -6.39 -17.14 4.47
N LYS A 91 -7.00 -18.29 4.14
CA LYS A 91 -6.88 -18.87 2.78
C LYS A 91 -7.47 -17.97 1.69
N LEU A 92 -8.54 -17.22 2.00
CA LEU A 92 -9.08 -16.21 1.08
C LEU A 92 -8.15 -15.00 0.93
N GLN A 93 -7.48 -14.57 1.99
CA GLN A 93 -6.48 -13.51 1.93
C GLN A 93 -5.26 -13.92 1.09
N ALA A 94 -4.82 -15.17 1.19
CA ALA A 94 -3.72 -15.72 0.39
C ALA A 94 -3.93 -15.60 -1.13
N LYS A 95 -5.19 -15.53 -1.59
CA LYS A 95 -5.49 -15.29 -3.01
C LYS A 95 -5.23 -13.85 -3.46
N LYS A 96 -5.13 -12.90 -2.52
CA LYS A 96 -4.99 -11.46 -2.79
C LYS A 96 -3.60 -10.93 -2.50
N ILE A 97 -2.82 -11.63 -1.69
CA ILE A 97 -1.50 -11.22 -1.25
C ILE A 97 -0.50 -12.23 -1.80
N PRO A 98 0.29 -11.89 -2.81
CA PRO A 98 1.34 -12.76 -3.34
C PRO A 98 2.27 -13.25 -2.22
N GLY A 99 2.61 -14.53 -2.24
CA GLY A 99 3.50 -15.15 -1.26
C GLY A 99 2.88 -15.41 0.13
N PHE A 100 1.65 -14.98 0.41
CA PHE A 100 1.03 -15.20 1.72
C PHE A 100 0.84 -16.68 2.06
N ASP A 101 0.70 -17.53 1.06
CA ASP A 101 0.60 -19.00 1.19
C ASP A 101 1.90 -19.66 1.62
N SER A 102 3.03 -18.94 1.62
CA SER A 102 4.31 -19.40 2.18
C SER A 102 4.41 -19.25 3.70
N LEU A 103 3.50 -18.49 4.33
CA LEU A 103 3.53 -18.25 5.77
C LEU A 103 3.00 -19.46 6.55
N LEU A 104 3.62 -19.77 7.67
CA LEU A 104 3.05 -20.66 8.66
C LEU A 104 2.02 -19.90 9.50
N VAL A 105 0.74 -20.26 9.35
CA VAL A 105 -0.34 -19.61 10.08
C VAL A 105 -0.80 -20.45 11.28
N SER A 106 -1.17 -19.78 12.37
CA SER A 106 -1.85 -20.43 13.50
C SER A 106 -3.03 -19.58 13.94
N THR A 107 -4.19 -20.23 14.05
CA THR A 107 -5.43 -19.70 14.63
C THR A 107 -5.67 -20.27 16.03
N HIS A 108 -4.70 -21.01 16.58
CA HIS A 108 -4.81 -21.62 17.89
C HIS A 108 -4.83 -20.60 19.02
N GLU A 109 -5.82 -20.73 19.91
CA GLU A 109 -6.03 -19.81 21.03
C GLU A 109 -5.13 -20.15 22.24
N PHE A 110 -3.81 -20.11 22.08
CA PHE A 110 -2.85 -20.37 23.18
C PHE A 110 -3.18 -19.58 24.44
N HIS A 111 -3.58 -18.33 24.31
CA HIS A 111 -3.91 -17.41 25.40
C HIS A 111 -5.11 -17.85 26.25
N ALA A 112 -5.96 -18.75 25.75
CA ALA A 112 -7.16 -19.23 26.44
C ALA A 112 -6.90 -20.40 27.39
N GLN A 113 -5.67 -20.91 27.46
CA GLN A 113 -5.30 -22.09 28.25
C GLN A 113 -4.26 -21.70 29.32
N PRO A 114 -4.35 -22.29 30.55
CA PRO A 114 -3.27 -22.15 31.52
C PRO A 114 -1.95 -22.64 30.96
N GLY A 115 -0.88 -21.84 31.07
CA GLY A 115 0.44 -22.16 30.50
C GLY A 115 0.52 -22.04 28.97
N GLY A 116 -0.57 -21.74 28.27
CA GLY A 116 -0.59 -21.73 26.79
C GLY A 116 0.34 -20.71 26.16
N ILE A 117 0.59 -19.58 26.84
CA ILE A 117 1.60 -18.60 26.36
C ILE A 117 3.02 -19.19 26.44
N ASP A 118 3.32 -20.00 27.43
CA ASP A 118 4.63 -20.69 27.50
C ASP A 118 4.76 -21.71 26.37
N MET A 119 3.70 -22.50 26.14
CA MET A 119 3.63 -23.43 25.00
C MET A 119 3.82 -22.74 23.65
N LEU A 120 3.26 -21.54 23.47
CA LEU A 120 3.48 -20.73 22.26
C LEU A 120 4.96 -20.41 22.08
N PHE A 121 5.63 -19.91 23.10
CA PHE A 121 7.05 -19.55 23.01
C PHE A 121 7.94 -20.78 22.81
N GLU A 122 7.62 -21.92 23.42
CA GLU A 122 8.29 -23.19 23.18
C GLU A 122 8.15 -23.64 21.72
N ALA A 123 6.93 -23.53 21.16
CA ALA A 123 6.68 -23.83 19.76
C ALA A 123 7.46 -22.91 18.83
N LEU A 124 7.48 -21.59 19.12
CA LEU A 124 8.27 -20.62 18.34
C LEU A 124 9.78 -20.87 18.44
N GLU A 125 10.31 -21.27 19.61
CA GLU A 125 11.72 -21.65 19.77
C GLU A 125 12.05 -22.90 18.93
N SER A 126 11.17 -23.89 18.93
CA SER A 126 11.32 -25.10 18.10
C SER A 126 11.29 -24.82 16.61
N LEU A 127 10.39 -23.91 16.16
CA LEU A 127 10.27 -23.53 14.75
C LEU A 127 11.40 -22.65 14.26
N ASN A 128 12.07 -21.92 15.17
CA ASN A 128 13.13 -20.96 14.85
C ASN A 128 12.77 -20.01 13.68
N PRO A 129 11.65 -19.26 13.77
CA PRO A 129 11.17 -18.46 12.65
C PRO A 129 12.13 -17.30 12.32
N SER A 130 12.09 -16.84 11.06
CA SER A 130 12.77 -15.63 10.62
C SER A 130 12.03 -14.36 11.04
N MET A 131 10.70 -14.45 11.24
CA MET A 131 9.85 -13.35 11.67
C MET A 131 8.57 -13.89 12.30
N VAL A 132 7.96 -13.13 13.22
CA VAL A 132 6.65 -13.41 13.80
C VAL A 132 5.72 -12.22 13.60
N ILE A 133 4.48 -12.47 13.20
CA ILE A 133 3.41 -11.47 13.08
C ILE A 133 2.27 -11.90 14.01
N VAL A 134 1.72 -10.96 14.80
CA VAL A 134 0.60 -11.20 15.72
C VAL A 134 -0.57 -10.31 15.33
N ASP A 135 -1.69 -10.89 14.93
CA ASP A 135 -2.91 -10.18 14.52
C ASP A 135 -4.15 -10.69 15.28
N SER A 136 -4.61 -9.97 16.29
CA SER A 136 -4.07 -8.73 16.87
C SER A 136 -3.70 -8.92 18.34
N LEU A 137 -2.84 -8.02 18.83
CA LEU A 137 -2.40 -7.98 20.23
C LEU A 137 -3.59 -7.87 21.20
N GLN A 138 -4.57 -6.99 20.88
CA GLN A 138 -5.76 -6.81 21.72
C GLN A 138 -6.60 -8.09 21.80
N LYS A 139 -6.75 -8.77 20.68
CA LYS A 139 -7.55 -10.01 20.63
C LYS A 139 -6.87 -11.13 21.41
N MET A 140 -5.55 -11.27 21.23
CA MET A 140 -4.75 -12.20 22.01
C MET A 140 -4.84 -11.92 23.53
N ALA A 141 -4.79 -10.64 23.93
CA ALA A 141 -4.88 -10.25 25.33
C ALA A 141 -6.29 -10.39 25.94
N SER A 142 -7.34 -10.40 25.12
CA SER A 142 -8.74 -10.30 25.57
C SER A 142 -9.21 -11.45 26.47
N LYS A 143 -8.60 -12.62 26.34
CA LYS A 143 -8.94 -13.83 27.10
C LYS A 143 -7.90 -14.19 28.18
N MET A 144 -6.92 -13.31 28.41
CA MET A 144 -5.95 -13.54 29.48
C MET A 144 -6.56 -13.31 30.85
N SER A 145 -6.15 -14.10 31.84
CA SER A 145 -6.67 -14.05 33.23
C SER A 145 -6.51 -12.66 33.87
N ASP A 146 -5.46 -11.94 33.52
CA ASP A 146 -5.13 -10.62 34.08
C ASP A 146 -5.94 -9.46 33.48
N GLY A 147 -6.85 -9.78 32.57
CA GLY A 147 -7.66 -8.82 31.82
C GLY A 147 -6.94 -8.19 30.62
N PRO A 148 -7.69 -7.56 29.69
CA PRO A 148 -7.18 -7.14 28.38
C PRO A 148 -6.01 -6.16 28.43
N THR A 149 -6.07 -5.19 29.35
CA THR A 149 -5.03 -4.15 29.46
C THR A 149 -3.72 -4.73 29.98
N ARG A 150 -3.76 -5.46 31.09
CA ARG A 150 -2.58 -6.09 31.66
C ARG A 150 -2.06 -7.21 30.76
N GLY A 151 -2.95 -7.95 30.12
CA GLY A 151 -2.58 -8.97 29.14
C GLY A 151 -1.74 -8.40 27.99
N GLN A 152 -2.08 -7.24 27.44
CA GLN A 152 -1.27 -6.59 26.40
C GLN A 152 0.15 -6.25 26.91
N ILE A 153 0.26 -5.76 28.16
CA ILE A 153 1.56 -5.43 28.77
C ILE A 153 2.42 -6.70 28.84
N VAL A 154 1.89 -7.75 29.46
CA VAL A 154 2.60 -9.02 29.62
C VAL A 154 3.02 -9.61 28.28
N LEU A 155 2.15 -9.57 27.27
CA LEU A 155 2.47 -10.06 25.93
C LEU A 155 3.60 -9.27 25.28
N VAL A 156 3.54 -7.94 25.31
CA VAL A 156 4.60 -7.08 24.72
C VAL A 156 5.93 -7.31 25.40
N GLU A 157 5.96 -7.38 26.74
CA GLU A 157 7.18 -7.67 27.49
C GLU A 157 7.77 -9.05 27.12
N ARG A 158 6.91 -10.08 27.02
CA ARG A 158 7.33 -11.45 26.67
C ARG A 158 7.86 -11.53 25.22
N PHE A 159 7.13 -10.95 24.27
CA PHE A 159 7.57 -10.90 22.87
C PHE A 159 8.89 -10.12 22.72
N THR A 160 9.00 -8.99 23.39
CA THR A 160 10.24 -8.17 23.37
C THR A 160 11.43 -8.95 23.95
N LYS A 161 11.25 -9.64 25.09
CA LYS A 161 12.30 -10.46 25.71
C LYS A 161 12.69 -11.63 24.79
N TRP A 162 11.70 -12.29 24.20
CA TRP A 162 11.90 -13.41 23.29
C TRP A 162 12.61 -12.96 22.00
N ALA A 163 12.18 -11.86 21.39
CA ALA A 163 12.79 -11.28 20.19
C ALA A 163 14.30 -10.98 20.42
N LYS A 164 14.64 -10.38 21.56
CA LYS A 164 16.03 -10.08 21.95
C LYS A 164 16.86 -11.34 22.19
N LYS A 165 16.26 -12.39 22.75
CA LYS A 165 16.94 -13.68 22.99
C LYS A 165 17.22 -14.41 21.69
N THR A 166 16.27 -14.43 20.77
CA THR A 166 16.32 -15.24 19.53
C THR A 166 16.82 -14.46 18.31
N PHE A 167 16.88 -13.12 18.40
CA PHE A 167 17.17 -12.22 17.28
C PHE A 167 16.12 -12.33 16.16
N THR A 168 14.88 -12.59 16.52
CA THR A 168 13.78 -12.70 15.58
C THR A 168 12.93 -11.43 15.64
N PRO A 169 12.75 -10.68 14.52
CA PRO A 169 11.88 -9.51 14.50
C PRO A 169 10.42 -9.90 14.63
N ILE A 170 9.64 -9.01 15.24
CA ILE A 170 8.21 -9.23 15.50
C ILE A 170 7.41 -8.01 15.07
N MET A 171 6.29 -8.24 14.35
CA MET A 171 5.25 -7.24 14.14
C MET A 171 4.02 -7.54 15.00
N LEU A 172 3.66 -6.61 15.87
CA LEU A 172 2.47 -6.67 16.73
C LEU A 172 1.39 -5.74 16.17
N ILE A 173 0.29 -6.29 15.67
CA ILE A 173 -0.80 -5.48 15.13
C ILE A 173 -1.72 -5.06 16.28
N GLY A 174 -1.96 -3.75 16.37
CA GLY A 174 -2.84 -3.12 17.34
C GLY A 174 -3.93 -2.27 16.67
N HIS A 175 -5.09 -2.15 17.33
CA HIS A 175 -6.19 -1.34 16.85
C HIS A 175 -6.25 0.02 17.53
N ASN A 176 -6.75 1.00 16.81
CA ASN A 176 -7.14 2.27 17.35
C ASN A 176 -8.59 2.23 17.88
N ASP A 177 -8.89 3.09 18.84
CA ASP A 177 -10.24 3.38 19.27
C ASP A 177 -11.02 4.22 18.25
N LYS A 178 -12.28 4.52 18.53
CA LYS A 178 -13.13 5.34 17.67
C LYS A 178 -12.62 6.78 17.50
N GLY A 179 -11.78 7.26 18.41
CA GLY A 179 -11.14 8.56 18.36
C GLY A 179 -9.84 8.58 17.55
N GLY A 180 -9.44 7.45 16.99
CA GLY A 180 -8.20 7.33 16.21
C GLY A 180 -6.93 7.12 17.05
N ASN A 181 -7.07 7.02 18.38
CA ASN A 181 -5.95 6.74 19.27
C ASN A 181 -5.76 5.22 19.44
N TYR A 182 -4.54 4.80 19.72
CA TYR A 182 -4.27 3.41 20.05
C TYR A 182 -5.14 2.96 21.25
N SER A 183 -5.92 1.90 21.07
CA SER A 183 -6.87 1.41 22.08
C SER A 183 -6.23 0.62 23.23
N GLY A 184 -4.92 0.42 23.20
CA GLY A 184 -4.14 -0.19 24.26
C GLY A 184 -3.48 0.84 25.20
N PRO A 185 -2.78 0.38 26.23
CA PRO A 185 -2.02 1.26 27.11
C PRO A 185 -1.00 2.10 26.33
N SER A 186 -1.06 3.43 26.49
CA SER A 186 -0.22 4.36 25.71
C SER A 186 1.28 4.13 25.90
N PHE A 187 1.71 3.65 27.07
CA PHE A 187 3.10 3.39 27.35
C PHE A 187 3.65 2.19 26.55
N LEU A 188 2.82 1.28 26.01
CA LEU A 188 3.31 0.17 25.15
C LEU A 188 4.06 0.68 23.94
N LYS A 189 3.72 1.86 23.43
CA LYS A 189 4.51 2.51 22.38
C LYS A 189 5.95 2.82 22.82
N HIS A 190 6.20 2.94 24.11
CA HIS A 190 7.54 3.16 24.68
C HIS A 190 8.29 1.85 24.89
N GLU A 191 7.60 0.73 25.14
CA GLU A 191 8.21 -0.59 25.36
C GLU A 191 8.74 -1.21 24.08
N VAL A 192 8.07 -1.03 22.94
CA VAL A 192 8.52 -1.54 21.65
C VAL A 192 9.67 -0.72 21.07
N ASP A 193 10.41 -1.30 20.15
CA ASP A 193 11.52 -0.59 19.50
C ASP A 193 11.04 0.42 18.48
N SER A 194 9.98 0.08 17.76
CA SER A 194 9.43 0.91 16.68
C SER A 194 7.91 0.92 16.72
N HIS A 195 7.31 2.05 16.34
CA HIS A 195 5.87 2.20 16.23
C HIS A 195 5.51 2.73 14.84
N MET A 196 4.83 1.90 14.07
CA MET A 196 4.30 2.21 12.74
C MET A 196 2.82 2.56 12.83
N THR A 197 2.43 3.64 12.21
CA THR A 197 1.03 4.03 12.04
C THR A 197 0.61 3.77 10.60
N VAL A 198 -0.56 3.14 10.43
CA VAL A 198 -1.16 2.85 9.11
C VAL A 198 -2.55 3.49 9.06
N TRP A 199 -2.82 4.30 8.06
CA TRP A 199 -4.12 4.96 7.91
C TRP A 199 -4.58 5.00 6.46
N PHE A 200 -5.86 5.21 6.27
CA PHE A 200 -6.44 5.51 4.99
C PHE A 200 -6.70 7.02 4.92
N ASP A 201 -6.04 7.69 4.00
CA ASP A 201 -6.25 9.10 3.75
C ASP A 201 -7.47 9.26 2.83
N GLN A 202 -8.49 9.94 3.33
CA GLN A 202 -9.75 10.11 2.59
C GLN A 202 -9.65 11.17 1.49
N GLU A 203 -8.71 12.10 1.61
CA GLU A 203 -8.53 13.16 0.63
C GLU A 203 -7.87 12.61 -0.64
N ILE A 204 -6.71 11.97 -0.48
CA ILE A 204 -5.99 11.35 -1.61
C ILE A 204 -6.46 9.92 -1.91
N ARG A 205 -7.31 9.34 -1.04
CA ARG A 205 -7.88 8.00 -1.16
C ARG A 205 -6.83 6.89 -1.28
N GLU A 206 -5.75 7.05 -0.55
CA GLU A 206 -4.67 6.07 -0.48
C GLU A 206 -4.46 5.57 0.94
N ARG A 207 -3.89 4.39 1.07
CA ARG A 207 -3.38 3.89 2.35
C ARG A 207 -1.95 4.35 2.51
N LEU A 208 -1.66 4.84 3.70
CA LEU A 208 -0.33 5.33 4.02
C LEU A 208 0.19 4.64 5.28
N PHE A 209 1.49 4.60 5.39
CA PHE A 209 2.19 4.20 6.60
C PHE A 209 3.37 5.13 6.89
N SER A 210 3.70 5.31 8.16
CA SER A 210 4.90 6.01 8.62
C SER A 210 5.33 5.49 9.98
N MET A 211 6.60 5.72 10.33
CA MET A 211 7.08 5.49 11.70
C MET A 211 6.83 6.73 12.55
N SER A 212 6.22 6.56 13.71
CA SER A 212 6.10 7.60 14.75
C SER A 212 7.16 7.46 15.83
N LYS A 213 7.83 6.31 15.89
CA LYS A 213 8.97 6.00 16.77
C LYS A 213 9.82 4.94 16.09
N ASN A 214 11.14 5.10 16.11
CA ASN A 214 12.07 4.07 15.67
C ASN A 214 13.41 4.20 16.41
N ARG A 215 13.80 3.16 17.19
CA ARG A 215 15.07 3.11 17.90
C ARG A 215 16.25 2.76 16.99
N PHE A 216 15.97 2.21 15.81
CA PHE A 216 16.99 1.80 14.83
C PHE A 216 17.23 2.83 13.73
N GLY A 217 16.78 4.08 13.95
CA GLY A 217 16.83 5.12 12.94
C GLY A 217 15.77 4.90 11.85
N GLY A 218 16.12 5.21 10.63
CA GLY A 218 15.17 5.20 9.51
C GLY A 218 14.47 6.55 9.36
N ASN A 219 13.91 6.78 8.19
CA ASN A 219 13.19 8.01 7.94
C ASN A 219 11.79 7.98 8.57
N MET A 220 11.23 9.17 8.78
CA MET A 220 9.89 9.35 9.36
C MET A 220 8.89 9.80 8.30
N GLU A 221 9.23 9.65 7.05
CA GLU A 221 8.35 10.00 5.93
C GLU A 221 7.14 9.06 5.85
N SER A 222 6.10 9.55 5.20
CA SER A 222 4.90 8.76 4.93
C SER A 222 4.94 8.24 3.51
N TYR A 223 4.70 6.95 3.36
CA TYR A 223 4.62 6.30 2.05
C TYR A 223 3.26 5.67 1.85
N SER A 224 2.80 5.70 0.61
CA SER A 224 1.56 5.02 0.23
C SER A 224 1.77 3.54 -0.05
N PHE A 225 0.71 2.77 0.07
CA PHE A 225 0.63 1.43 -0.47
C PHE A 225 -0.75 1.19 -1.07
N ARG A 226 -0.78 0.42 -2.14
CA ARG A 226 -1.99 0.15 -2.91
C ARG A 226 -2.32 -1.34 -2.87
N ILE A 227 -3.60 -1.64 -2.67
CA ILE A 227 -4.14 -3.00 -2.73
C ILE A 227 -5.00 -3.06 -3.99
N THR A 228 -4.62 -3.90 -4.94
CA THR A 228 -5.34 -4.13 -6.20
C THR A 228 -5.76 -5.59 -6.32
N ALA A 229 -6.40 -5.95 -7.42
CA ALA A 229 -6.67 -7.35 -7.75
C ALA A 229 -5.39 -8.15 -7.99
N ASP A 230 -4.33 -7.50 -8.51
CA ASP A 230 -3.08 -8.12 -8.90
C ASP A 230 -2.06 -8.22 -7.76
N GLY A 231 -2.33 -7.57 -6.62
CA GLY A 231 -1.47 -7.64 -5.46
C GLY A 231 -1.42 -6.38 -4.61
N VAL A 232 -0.32 -6.26 -3.86
CA VAL A 232 -0.07 -5.12 -2.98
C VAL A 232 1.26 -4.48 -3.37
N PHE A 233 1.20 -3.20 -3.68
CA PHE A 233 2.33 -2.40 -4.15
C PHE A 233 2.66 -1.32 -3.12
N ILE A 234 3.92 -1.18 -2.76
CA ILE A 234 4.40 -0.24 -1.72
C ILE A 234 5.20 0.87 -2.39
N GLY A 235 4.89 2.12 -2.04
CA GLY A 235 5.62 3.29 -2.53
C GLY A 235 5.64 3.39 -4.05
N SER A 236 6.84 3.35 -4.63
CA SER A 236 7.06 3.47 -6.07
C SER A 236 6.78 2.20 -6.87
N GLU A 237 6.55 1.05 -6.24
CA GLU A 237 6.39 -0.25 -6.93
C GLU A 237 5.24 -0.22 -7.95
N TRP A 238 4.11 0.41 -7.59
CA TRP A 238 2.98 0.57 -8.51
C TRP A 238 3.36 1.35 -9.76
N TRP A 239 4.04 2.47 -9.59
CA TRP A 239 4.47 3.30 -10.71
C TRP A 239 5.53 2.61 -11.57
N ASN A 240 6.44 1.85 -10.95
CA ASN A 240 7.42 1.05 -11.69
C ASN A 240 6.74 -0.02 -12.54
N LEU A 241 5.72 -0.71 -11.98
CA LEU A 241 4.92 -1.68 -12.72
C LEU A 241 4.21 -1.00 -13.90
N VAL A 242 3.50 0.10 -13.66
CA VAL A 242 2.75 0.84 -14.68
C VAL A 242 3.69 1.39 -15.76
N ASP A 243 4.86 1.90 -15.36
CA ASP A 243 5.87 2.44 -16.27
C ASP A 243 6.58 1.34 -17.08
N SER A 244 6.58 0.09 -16.66
CA SER A 244 7.17 -1.04 -17.39
C SER A 244 6.22 -1.69 -18.40
N GLN A 245 4.91 -1.41 -18.32
CA GLN A 245 3.93 -2.04 -19.20
C GLN A 245 4.13 -1.69 -20.68
N THR A 246 4.02 -2.68 -21.52
CA THR A 246 4.05 -2.54 -22.99
C THR A 246 2.76 -1.90 -23.51
N PRO A 247 2.76 -1.32 -24.73
CA PRO A 247 1.54 -0.80 -25.34
C PRO A 247 0.40 -1.83 -25.43
N ASP A 248 0.72 -3.11 -25.66
CA ASP A 248 -0.27 -4.19 -25.75
C ASP A 248 -0.89 -4.50 -24.39
N GLU A 249 -0.08 -4.58 -23.31
CA GLU A 249 -0.58 -4.76 -21.94
C GLU A 249 -1.50 -3.60 -21.50
N VAL A 250 -1.12 -2.36 -21.83
CA VAL A 250 -1.97 -1.18 -21.57
C VAL A 250 -3.29 -1.29 -22.33
N ARG A 251 -3.23 -1.73 -23.58
CA ARG A 251 -4.41 -1.95 -24.41
C ARG A 251 -5.34 -3.01 -23.81
N ASP A 252 -4.78 -4.14 -23.40
CA ASP A 252 -5.54 -5.24 -22.81
C ASP A 252 -6.23 -4.81 -21.51
N MET A 253 -5.55 -4.05 -20.65
CA MET A 253 -6.12 -3.48 -19.43
C MET A 253 -7.31 -2.53 -19.73
N VAL A 254 -7.16 -1.66 -20.73
CA VAL A 254 -8.25 -0.76 -21.16
C VAL A 254 -9.43 -1.55 -21.74
N MET A 255 -9.16 -2.58 -22.52
CA MET A 255 -10.20 -3.43 -23.12
C MET A 255 -10.94 -4.24 -22.04
N GLU A 256 -10.23 -4.75 -21.04
CA GLU A 256 -10.82 -5.41 -19.89
C GLU A 256 -11.68 -4.45 -19.05
N TYR A 257 -11.22 -3.22 -18.82
CA TYR A 257 -12.03 -2.18 -18.17
C TYR A 257 -13.32 -1.92 -18.94
N LYS A 258 -13.26 -1.76 -20.25
CA LYS A 258 -14.41 -1.53 -21.13
C LYS A 258 -15.38 -2.72 -21.17
N GLY A 259 -14.87 -3.95 -21.09
CA GLY A 259 -15.67 -5.18 -21.09
C GLY A 259 -16.35 -5.49 -19.74
N SER A 260 -15.95 -4.83 -18.65
CA SER A 260 -16.47 -5.13 -17.31
C SER A 260 -17.89 -4.64 -17.04
N SER A 261 -18.57 -4.04 -18.00
CA SER A 261 -19.85 -3.31 -17.84
C SER A 261 -21.11 -4.12 -18.07
N SER A 262 -21.05 -5.44 -18.13
CA SER A 262 -22.27 -6.25 -18.26
C SER A 262 -22.99 -6.40 -16.90
N GLY A 263 -23.65 -5.32 -16.45
CA GLY A 263 -24.73 -5.42 -15.47
C GLY A 263 -24.53 -4.87 -14.07
N GLU A 264 -23.35 -4.41 -13.66
CA GLU A 264 -23.11 -3.88 -12.32
C GLU A 264 -22.43 -2.50 -12.34
N ASN A 265 -22.52 -1.77 -11.21
CA ASN A 265 -21.89 -0.46 -11.03
C ASN A 265 -20.42 -0.49 -11.46
N LEU A 266 -20.04 0.43 -12.33
CA LEU A 266 -18.64 0.63 -12.74
C LEU A 266 -17.72 0.64 -11.53
N ASN A 267 -16.70 -0.21 -11.58
CA ASN A 267 -15.74 -0.30 -10.50
C ASN A 267 -14.78 0.90 -10.54
N TRP A 268 -14.94 1.79 -9.58
CA TRP A 268 -14.11 2.98 -9.41
C TRP A 268 -12.62 2.64 -9.27
N GLU A 269 -12.27 1.58 -8.55
CA GLU A 269 -10.87 1.19 -8.36
C GLU A 269 -10.26 0.71 -9.70
N LYS A 270 -10.99 -0.11 -10.46
CA LYS A 270 -10.53 -0.55 -11.78
C LYS A 270 -10.36 0.61 -12.76
N PHE A 271 -11.24 1.60 -12.70
CA PHE A 271 -11.07 2.84 -13.47
C PHE A 271 -9.80 3.59 -13.11
N LYS A 272 -9.51 3.74 -11.81
CA LYS A 272 -8.29 4.43 -11.36
C LYS A 272 -7.04 3.76 -11.91
N ASP A 273 -6.93 2.44 -11.73
CA ASP A 273 -5.79 1.67 -12.20
C ASP A 273 -5.62 1.80 -13.72
N THR A 274 -6.71 1.67 -14.47
CA THR A 274 -6.71 1.85 -15.93
C THR A 274 -6.31 3.27 -16.34
N ALA A 275 -6.82 4.29 -15.68
CA ALA A 275 -6.52 5.69 -16.00
C ALA A 275 -5.05 6.05 -15.69
N GLU A 276 -4.50 5.55 -14.59
CA GLU A 276 -3.09 5.75 -14.25
C GLU A 276 -2.16 5.07 -15.25
N THR A 277 -2.48 3.84 -15.62
CA THR A 277 -1.76 3.10 -16.66
C THR A 277 -1.80 3.83 -18.00
N LEU A 278 -2.98 4.32 -18.41
CA LEU A 278 -3.14 5.08 -19.64
C LEU A 278 -2.32 6.39 -19.62
N ILE A 279 -2.35 7.14 -18.53
CA ILE A 279 -1.57 8.39 -18.39
C ILE A 279 -0.07 8.10 -18.46
N SER A 280 0.40 7.04 -17.81
CA SER A 280 1.81 6.66 -17.88
C SER A 280 2.22 6.28 -19.31
N TYR A 281 1.40 5.50 -20.00
CA TYR A 281 1.62 5.18 -21.40
C TYR A 281 1.67 6.43 -22.30
N LEU A 282 0.70 7.34 -22.15
CA LEU A 282 0.67 8.59 -22.91
C LEU A 282 1.90 9.48 -22.64
N ASN A 283 2.33 9.56 -21.38
CA ASN A 283 3.54 10.26 -21.00
C ASN A 283 4.77 9.72 -21.72
N ARG A 284 4.96 8.40 -21.72
CA ARG A 284 6.10 7.74 -22.39
C ARG A 284 6.06 7.93 -23.92
N LYS A 285 4.91 7.62 -24.53
CA LYS A 285 4.73 7.67 -25.99
C LYS A 285 4.95 9.08 -26.57
N HIS A 286 4.62 10.09 -25.80
CA HIS A 286 4.69 11.49 -26.23
C HIS A 286 5.77 12.30 -25.50
N ALA A 287 6.68 11.66 -24.74
CA ALA A 287 7.70 12.32 -23.93
C ALA A 287 8.55 13.33 -24.72
N GLU A 288 8.97 13.00 -25.93
CA GLU A 288 9.76 13.87 -26.80
C GLU A 288 9.01 15.13 -27.26
N LYS A 289 7.69 15.14 -27.14
CA LYS A 289 6.82 16.24 -27.56
C LYS A 289 6.42 17.14 -26.40
N PHE A 290 6.89 16.88 -25.17
CA PHE A 290 6.63 17.76 -24.03
C PHE A 290 7.35 19.10 -24.25
N PRO A 291 6.61 20.21 -24.30
CA PRO A 291 7.23 21.50 -24.50
C PRO A 291 8.02 21.89 -23.25
N THR A 292 9.33 22.04 -23.39
CA THR A 292 10.25 22.47 -22.33
C THR A 292 9.98 23.89 -21.79
N HIS A 293 9.00 24.62 -22.34
CA HIS A 293 8.79 26.05 -22.10
C HIS A 293 7.37 26.45 -21.71
N THR A 294 6.47 25.52 -21.43
CA THR A 294 5.14 25.88 -20.96
C THR A 294 5.09 25.88 -19.44
N PHE A 295 4.53 26.90 -18.86
CA PHE A 295 4.08 27.25 -17.50
C PHE A 295 4.38 26.27 -16.34
N ILE A 296 4.82 25.06 -16.63
CA ILE A 296 5.14 23.97 -15.75
C ILE A 296 6.66 23.91 -15.69
N GLY A 297 7.26 24.68 -14.78
CA GLY A 297 8.66 24.50 -14.48
C GLY A 297 8.92 23.05 -14.06
N SER A 298 9.81 22.35 -14.76
CA SER A 298 10.35 21.01 -14.41
C SER A 298 9.35 19.89 -14.12
N VAL A 299 8.15 19.85 -14.72
CA VAL A 299 7.28 18.69 -14.60
C VAL A 299 7.66 17.66 -15.66
N ASP A 300 8.30 16.60 -15.24
CA ASP A 300 8.79 15.56 -16.14
C ASP A 300 7.65 14.68 -16.69
N LYS A 301 6.52 14.63 -15.99
CA LYS A 301 5.34 13.82 -16.38
C LYS A 301 4.04 14.32 -15.75
N VAL A 302 2.92 14.07 -16.42
CA VAL A 302 1.58 14.30 -15.88
C VAL A 302 1.26 13.21 -14.85
N LYS A 303 0.65 13.59 -13.74
CA LYS A 303 0.22 12.69 -12.66
C LYS A 303 -1.29 12.80 -12.45
N LEU A 304 -1.90 11.72 -11.95
CA LEU A 304 -3.31 11.70 -11.54
C LEU A 304 -3.43 11.88 -10.02
N THR A 305 -4.49 12.58 -9.63
CA THR A 305 -4.97 12.65 -8.23
C THR A 305 -6.47 12.41 -8.21
N TRP A 306 -6.99 11.90 -7.09
CA TRP A 306 -8.34 11.36 -7.01
C TRP A 306 -9.26 12.14 -6.07
N GLU A 307 -8.99 13.43 -5.93
CA GLU A 307 -9.65 14.31 -4.99
C GLU A 307 -10.87 15.05 -5.57
N GLY A 308 -11.76 15.50 -4.68
CA GLY A 308 -12.76 16.50 -4.98
C GLY A 308 -13.98 16.00 -5.77
N LYS A 309 -14.63 16.94 -6.47
CA LYS A 309 -15.94 16.73 -7.10
C LYS A 309 -15.94 16.94 -8.63
N ARG A 310 -14.80 17.27 -9.21
CA ARG A 310 -14.64 17.67 -10.62
C ARG A 310 -13.46 16.95 -11.26
N ALA A 311 -13.45 16.89 -12.59
CA ALA A 311 -12.24 16.66 -13.35
C ALA A 311 -11.65 18.03 -13.69
N CYS A 312 -10.35 18.22 -13.46
CA CYS A 312 -9.63 19.44 -13.80
C CYS A 312 -8.11 19.20 -13.75
N CYS A 313 -7.37 19.99 -14.47
CA CYS A 313 -5.91 19.95 -14.45
C CYS A 313 -5.30 21.15 -13.71
N TYR A 314 -4.12 20.92 -13.12
CA TYR A 314 -3.34 21.90 -12.39
C TYR A 314 -1.99 22.12 -13.08
N PHE A 315 -1.85 23.23 -13.80
CA PHE A 315 -0.63 23.53 -14.60
C PHE A 315 0.63 23.67 -13.76
N LYS A 316 0.53 24.14 -12.53
CA LYS A 316 1.69 24.33 -11.65
C LYS A 316 2.30 23.03 -11.16
N THR A 317 1.50 21.98 -11.01
CA THR A 317 1.89 20.70 -10.42
C THR A 317 1.92 19.56 -11.44
N GLY A 318 1.43 19.79 -12.66
CA GLY A 318 1.30 18.73 -13.68
C GLY A 318 0.30 17.64 -13.29
N GLN A 319 -0.72 17.99 -12.51
CA GLN A 319 -1.69 17.03 -11.99
C GLN A 319 -3.03 17.14 -12.70
N ILE A 320 -3.63 16.00 -13.01
CA ILE A 320 -5.04 15.86 -13.35
C ILE A 320 -5.76 15.38 -12.10
N ASN A 321 -6.75 16.13 -11.66
CA ASN A 321 -7.62 15.72 -10.59
C ASN A 321 -8.94 15.18 -11.14
N PHE A 322 -9.31 13.96 -10.72
CA PHE A 322 -10.54 13.28 -11.17
C PHE A 322 -11.32 12.71 -9.98
N GLY A 323 -12.28 13.46 -9.49
CA GLY A 323 -13.03 13.09 -8.28
C GLY A 323 -14.07 11.99 -8.52
N LYS A 324 -14.27 11.10 -7.54
CA LYS A 324 -15.27 10.02 -7.59
C LYS A 324 -16.69 10.52 -7.90
N LYS A 325 -17.12 11.64 -7.34
CA LYS A 325 -18.44 12.24 -7.65
C LYS A 325 -18.59 12.66 -9.11
N PHE A 326 -17.49 13.03 -9.76
CA PHE A 326 -17.50 13.31 -11.18
C PHE A 326 -17.58 12.00 -11.98
N PHE A 327 -16.82 10.98 -11.59
CA PHE A 327 -16.90 9.66 -12.19
C PHE A 327 -18.32 9.08 -12.11
N ASP A 328 -18.92 9.07 -10.93
CA ASP A 328 -20.30 8.59 -10.75
C ASP A 328 -21.28 9.31 -11.69
N ARG A 329 -21.12 10.63 -11.87
CA ARG A 329 -21.95 11.41 -12.78
C ARG A 329 -21.72 11.11 -14.27
N VAL A 330 -20.43 10.92 -14.66
CA VAL A 330 -20.07 10.57 -16.05
C VAL A 330 -20.56 9.17 -16.40
N THR A 331 -20.53 8.27 -15.43
CA THR A 331 -20.91 6.86 -15.62
C THR A 331 -22.38 6.58 -15.35
N ASP A 332 -23.14 7.58 -14.89
CA ASP A 332 -24.59 7.55 -14.84
C ASP A 332 -25.18 7.98 -16.22
N LYS A 333 -26.49 8.09 -16.34
CA LYS A 333 -27.23 8.38 -17.59
C LYS A 333 -26.84 9.66 -18.34
N SER A 334 -25.94 10.47 -17.76
CA SER A 334 -25.51 11.77 -18.30
C SER A 334 -24.18 11.76 -19.04
N TRP A 335 -23.57 10.61 -19.33
CA TRP A 335 -22.26 10.53 -20.01
C TRP A 335 -22.26 11.17 -21.41
N GLU A 336 -23.40 11.21 -22.12
CA GLU A 336 -23.57 11.87 -23.42
C GLU A 336 -23.29 13.39 -23.38
N TRP A 337 -23.25 13.97 -22.18
CA TRP A 337 -22.97 15.38 -21.94
C TRP A 337 -21.50 15.67 -21.60
N VAL A 338 -20.68 14.65 -21.60
CA VAL A 338 -19.26 14.80 -21.31
C VAL A 338 -18.59 15.47 -22.51
N GLY A 339 -17.98 16.62 -22.26
CA GLY A 339 -17.28 17.40 -23.27
C GLY A 339 -17.96 18.71 -23.66
N TYR A 340 -17.19 19.56 -24.30
CA TYR A 340 -17.65 20.87 -24.78
C TYR A 340 -18.38 20.73 -26.10
N ARG A 341 -19.17 21.73 -26.44
CA ARG A 341 -20.01 21.75 -27.64
C ARG A 341 -19.22 21.45 -28.93
N SER A 342 -17.96 21.84 -28.98
CA SER A 342 -17.04 21.60 -30.10
C SER A 342 -16.46 20.17 -30.15
N GLU A 343 -16.50 19.42 -29.05
CA GLU A 343 -16.04 18.03 -28.98
C GLU A 343 -17.17 17.04 -29.28
N ARG A 344 -18.42 17.47 -29.13
CA ARG A 344 -19.58 16.58 -29.24
C ARG A 344 -19.59 15.76 -30.52
N SER A 345 -19.15 16.34 -31.63
CA SER A 345 -19.09 15.61 -32.91
C SER A 345 -18.14 14.39 -32.82
N PHE A 346 -16.96 14.55 -32.21
CA PHE A 346 -16.03 13.44 -32.04
C PHE A 346 -16.56 12.44 -31.00
N ILE A 347 -17.02 12.93 -29.85
CA ILE A 347 -17.56 12.09 -28.78
C ILE A 347 -18.70 11.22 -29.30
N HIS A 348 -19.69 11.79 -30.00
CA HIS A 348 -20.81 11.02 -30.55
C HIS A 348 -20.39 10.03 -31.64
N THR A 349 -19.28 10.27 -32.33
CA THR A 349 -18.78 9.37 -33.35
C THR A 349 -17.97 8.22 -32.77
N HIS A 350 -17.15 8.45 -31.76
CA HIS A 350 -16.12 7.50 -31.28
C HIS A 350 -16.40 6.93 -29.89
N VAL A 351 -16.96 7.73 -28.97
CA VAL A 351 -17.29 7.31 -27.61
C VAL A 351 -18.69 6.67 -27.60
N LYS A 352 -18.77 5.39 -27.28
CA LYS A 352 -20.02 4.60 -27.40
C LYS A 352 -20.62 4.21 -26.06
N ASN A 353 -19.88 4.31 -25.00
CA ASN A 353 -20.32 3.91 -23.66
C ASN A 353 -19.72 4.82 -22.57
N LYS A 354 -20.19 4.62 -21.36
CA LYS A 354 -19.80 5.40 -20.18
C LYS A 354 -18.35 5.21 -19.77
N GLU A 355 -17.77 4.04 -20.02
CA GLU A 355 -16.37 3.71 -19.77
C GLU A 355 -15.46 4.55 -20.67
N GLU A 356 -15.76 4.57 -21.94
CA GLU A 356 -15.03 5.39 -22.91
C GLU A 356 -15.19 6.88 -22.63
N ALA A 357 -16.38 7.31 -22.14
CA ALA A 357 -16.59 8.69 -21.73
C ALA A 357 -15.67 9.12 -20.57
N ALA A 358 -15.46 8.24 -19.58
CA ALA A 358 -14.56 8.51 -18.48
C ALA A 358 -13.10 8.59 -18.96
N LEU A 359 -12.65 7.68 -19.83
CA LEU A 359 -11.31 7.72 -20.44
C LEU A 359 -11.14 8.95 -21.35
N TRP A 360 -12.17 9.38 -22.05
CA TRP A 360 -12.15 10.62 -22.84
C TRP A 360 -11.82 11.84 -21.98
N VAL A 361 -12.40 11.95 -20.80
CA VAL A 361 -12.10 13.07 -19.89
C VAL A 361 -10.66 13.03 -19.44
N ILE A 362 -10.10 11.86 -19.17
CA ILE A 362 -8.68 11.71 -18.83
C ILE A 362 -7.80 12.21 -19.99
N LEU A 363 -8.06 11.78 -21.21
CA LEU A 363 -7.32 12.24 -22.40
C LEU A 363 -7.45 13.76 -22.58
N HIS A 364 -8.65 14.31 -22.41
CA HIS A 364 -8.92 15.73 -22.51
C HIS A 364 -8.05 16.56 -21.53
N GLU A 365 -8.09 16.21 -20.25
CA GLU A 365 -7.31 16.89 -19.22
C GLU A 365 -5.80 16.70 -19.41
N TRP A 366 -5.39 15.51 -19.88
CA TRP A 366 -3.99 15.25 -20.22
C TRP A 366 -3.49 16.16 -21.36
N VAL A 367 -4.30 16.37 -22.41
CA VAL A 367 -3.93 17.27 -23.53
C VAL A 367 -3.82 18.73 -23.08
N HIS A 368 -4.65 19.16 -22.12
CA HIS A 368 -4.48 20.48 -21.51
C HIS A 368 -3.06 20.65 -20.95
N LEU A 369 -2.61 19.71 -20.14
CA LEU A 369 -1.30 19.77 -19.49
C LEU A 369 -0.17 19.54 -20.49
N PHE A 370 -0.30 18.52 -21.33
CA PHE A 370 0.70 18.13 -22.30
C PHE A 370 1.06 19.24 -23.31
N LYS A 371 0.07 20.01 -23.73
CA LYS A 371 0.26 21.12 -24.68
C LYS A 371 0.20 22.51 -24.08
N GLY A 372 -0.01 22.62 -22.77
CA GLY A 372 -0.12 23.89 -22.07
C GLY A 372 -1.35 24.72 -22.45
N TYR A 373 -2.42 24.09 -22.90
CA TYR A 373 -3.65 24.80 -23.26
C TYR A 373 -4.44 25.19 -22.00
N GLN A 374 -4.43 26.46 -21.63
CA GLN A 374 -5.25 26.97 -20.51
C GLN A 374 -6.74 27.08 -20.84
N HIS A 375 -7.07 27.19 -22.11
CA HIS A 375 -8.44 27.42 -22.60
C HIS A 375 -8.79 26.48 -23.75
N HIS A 376 -10.08 26.18 -23.89
CA HIS A 376 -10.64 25.35 -24.95
C HIS A 376 -10.64 26.10 -26.29
N THR A 377 -9.56 26.01 -27.04
CA THR A 377 -9.38 26.65 -28.35
C THR A 377 -9.55 25.65 -29.49
N LYS A 378 -9.81 26.14 -30.71
CA LYS A 378 -9.81 25.27 -31.91
C LYS A 378 -8.50 24.50 -32.10
N LYS A 379 -7.37 25.07 -31.66
CA LYS A 379 -6.06 24.42 -31.74
C LYS A 379 -6.00 23.22 -30.77
N MET A 380 -6.51 23.39 -29.55
CA MET A 380 -6.63 22.30 -28.59
C MET A 380 -7.49 21.16 -29.14
N TRP A 381 -8.66 21.47 -29.71
CA TRP A 381 -9.55 20.46 -30.30
C TRP A 381 -8.89 19.65 -31.40
N LYS A 382 -8.13 20.30 -32.29
CA LYS A 382 -7.35 19.61 -33.30
C LYS A 382 -6.33 18.65 -32.70
N GLU A 383 -5.70 19.03 -31.60
CA GLU A 383 -4.72 18.19 -30.94
C GLU A 383 -5.37 17.00 -30.22
N ILE A 384 -6.47 17.22 -29.49
CA ILE A 384 -7.22 16.11 -28.91
C ILE A 384 -7.67 15.13 -29.98
N SER A 385 -8.27 15.61 -31.07
CA SER A 385 -8.71 14.76 -32.18
C SER A 385 -7.55 14.00 -32.82
N ARG A 386 -6.40 14.63 -32.99
CA ARG A 386 -5.20 13.98 -33.53
C ARG A 386 -4.75 12.84 -32.66
N ILE A 387 -4.60 13.08 -31.34
CA ILE A 387 -4.18 12.05 -30.39
C ILE A 387 -5.24 10.95 -30.27
N ALA A 388 -6.51 11.31 -30.25
CA ALA A 388 -7.59 10.33 -30.20
C ALA A 388 -7.63 9.42 -31.44
N VAL A 389 -7.24 9.93 -32.62
CA VAL A 389 -7.08 9.11 -33.83
C VAL A 389 -5.81 8.25 -33.75
N GLU A 390 -4.70 8.79 -33.27
CA GLU A 390 -3.46 8.00 -33.03
C GLU A 390 -3.69 6.85 -32.02
N GLU A 391 -4.52 7.10 -31.00
CA GLU A 391 -4.92 6.12 -29.99
C GLU A 391 -6.33 5.54 -30.28
N SER A 392 -6.63 5.27 -31.54
CA SER A 392 -7.97 4.81 -31.98
C SER A 392 -8.46 3.54 -31.29
N TRP A 393 -7.55 2.73 -30.77
CA TRP A 393 -7.85 1.53 -29.98
C TRP A 393 -8.53 1.84 -28.62
N LEU A 394 -8.45 3.09 -28.12
CA LEU A 394 -9.20 3.52 -26.92
C LEU A 394 -10.71 3.52 -27.17
N TRP A 395 -11.16 3.61 -28.42
CA TRP A 395 -12.55 3.76 -28.78
C TRP A 395 -13.09 2.50 -29.43
N SER A 396 -14.37 2.23 -29.21
CA SER A 396 -15.02 1.09 -29.87
C SER A 396 -14.97 1.29 -31.38
N THR A 397 -14.21 0.45 -32.07
CA THR A 397 -14.26 0.38 -33.52
C THR A 397 -15.65 -0.15 -33.91
N HIS A 398 -16.32 0.51 -34.83
CA HIS A 398 -17.38 -0.13 -35.57
C HIS A 398 -16.76 -1.29 -36.36
N THR A 399 -16.80 -2.50 -35.81
CA THR A 399 -16.81 -3.66 -36.67
C THR A 399 -18.13 -3.60 -37.40
N ASN A 400 -18.09 -3.14 -38.65
CA ASN A 400 -19.19 -3.37 -39.57
C ASN A 400 -19.44 -4.87 -39.59
N ALA A 401 -20.59 -5.30 -39.07
CA ALA A 401 -21.20 -6.57 -39.35
C ALA A 401 -21.87 -6.49 -40.70
#